data_71f08f5712fc5886dab91ab6cddff83c
#
_entry.id   71f08f5712fc5886dab91ab6cddff83c
#
_cell.length_a   1.000
_cell.length_b   1.000
_cell.length_c   1.000
_cell.angle_alpha   90.00
_cell.angle_beta   90.00
_cell.angle_gamma   90.00
#
_symmetry.space_group_name_H-M   'P 1'
#
loop_
_entity.id
_entity.type
_entity.pdbx_description
1 polymer ?
#
loop_
_entity_poly.entity_id
_entity_poly.type
_entity_poly.pdbx_seq_one_letter_code
_entity_poly.pdbx_strand_id
1 'polypeptide(L)'
;VATFCAVGGVEPQSETVWRQADKYNVPRIGYVNKMDRSGANYYEVVRQLKDVLGANPCPIQIPIGAEETFKGVVDLIKMKAIFWHDETMGAEYSVEEIPADLQAEAEEWRDKMLEALAECDDAIMEKYFDDPSTITEEEIMVAIRKGTLAMQINPMTCGSSFKNKGVQTLLDAVCAFLPSPEDTPAIEGTDPSDPDKIITRKPLFEEPLTALAFKIATDPYVGRLCFFRVYAGSINGKKERISRLFQMHSNKQNPMEVIGCGDIGAGVGFKDIRTGDTLCDENHPITLESMEFPEPVIGIAVEPKTQKDMDKLGMGLAKLAEEDPTFRVQTNEETGQTVISGMGELHLDIIIDRLRREFKVECNQGRPQVTYKEAITQPVELREVYKKQSGGRGKFADIIVRM
;
A
#
# COMPACT_ATOMS: atom_id res chain seq x y z
N VAL A 1 0.88 10.09 4.41
CA VAL A 1 0.21 11.32 3.94
C VAL A 1 -1.08 10.95 3.23
N ALA A 2 -2.22 11.47 3.71
CA ALA A 2 -3.52 11.35 3.07
C ALA A 2 -3.74 12.54 2.13
N THR A 3 -3.81 12.28 0.82
CA THR A 3 -3.95 13.34 -0.19
C THR A 3 -5.37 13.41 -0.70
N PHE A 4 -5.97 14.60 -0.57
CA PHE A 4 -7.34 14.90 -1.02
C PHE A 4 -7.32 15.87 -2.19
N CYS A 5 -8.31 15.77 -3.08
CA CYS A 5 -8.48 16.71 -4.17
C CYS A 5 -9.23 17.96 -3.65
N ALA A 6 -8.71 19.17 -3.88
CA ALA A 6 -9.37 20.40 -3.45
C ALA A 6 -10.76 20.62 -4.09
N VAL A 7 -11.06 19.95 -5.21
CA VAL A 7 -12.34 20.02 -5.93
C VAL A 7 -13.25 18.85 -5.54
N GLY A 8 -12.71 17.61 -5.54
CA GLY A 8 -13.49 16.39 -5.26
C GLY A 8 -13.70 16.12 -3.77
N GLY A 9 -12.85 16.66 -2.91
CA GLY A 9 -12.94 16.46 -1.46
C GLY A 9 -12.70 15.02 -1.04
N VAL A 10 -13.54 14.53 -0.13
CA VAL A 10 -13.52 13.14 0.35
C VAL A 10 -14.34 12.28 -0.60
N GLU A 11 -13.69 11.33 -1.25
CA GLU A 11 -14.28 10.37 -2.18
C GLU A 11 -14.43 8.99 -1.49
N PRO A 12 -15.28 8.07 -2.01
CA PRO A 12 -15.47 6.73 -1.41
C PRO A 12 -14.17 5.94 -1.22
N GLN A 13 -13.22 6.13 -2.14
CA GLN A 13 -11.91 5.52 -2.04
C GLN A 13 -11.10 6.08 -0.86
N SER A 14 -11.25 7.38 -0.57
CA SER A 14 -10.63 8.02 0.59
C SER A 14 -11.14 7.43 1.91
N GLU A 15 -12.46 7.16 2.01
CA GLU A 15 -13.04 6.49 3.18
C GLU A 15 -12.45 5.11 3.40
N THR A 16 -12.35 4.30 2.34
CA THR A 16 -11.82 2.93 2.44
C THR A 16 -10.40 2.92 2.98
N VAL A 17 -9.53 3.77 2.42
CA VAL A 17 -8.13 3.87 2.86
C VAL A 17 -8.02 4.47 4.26
N TRP A 18 -8.89 5.43 4.60
CA TRP A 18 -8.92 6.04 5.93
C TRP A 18 -9.26 5.02 7.01
N ARG A 19 -10.31 4.21 6.80
CA ARG A 19 -10.69 3.12 7.71
C ARG A 19 -9.62 2.05 7.87
N GLN A 20 -8.88 1.74 6.79
CA GLN A 20 -7.73 0.85 6.88
C GLN A 20 -6.63 1.44 7.76
N ALA A 21 -6.35 2.73 7.62
CA ALA A 21 -5.37 3.41 8.46
C ALA A 21 -5.80 3.47 9.93
N ASP A 22 -7.11 3.62 10.22
CA ASP A 22 -7.65 3.53 11.58
C ASP A 22 -7.48 2.13 12.18
N LYS A 23 -7.80 1.09 11.40
CA LYS A 23 -7.64 -0.32 11.83
C LYS A 23 -6.20 -0.63 12.28
N TYR A 24 -5.21 -0.05 11.62
CA TYR A 24 -3.78 -0.29 11.91
C TYR A 24 -3.12 0.82 12.73
N ASN A 25 -3.90 1.74 13.31
CA ASN A 25 -3.40 2.84 14.13
C ASN A 25 -2.29 3.64 13.43
N VAL A 26 -2.49 4.02 12.17
CA VAL A 26 -1.49 4.74 11.37
C VAL A 26 -1.65 6.25 11.51
N PRO A 27 -0.70 6.96 12.14
CA PRO A 27 -0.68 8.42 12.19
C PRO A 27 -0.64 9.04 10.80
N ARG A 28 -1.32 10.16 10.60
CA ARG A 28 -1.51 10.74 9.27
C ARG A 28 -1.48 12.26 9.26
N ILE A 29 -0.96 12.82 8.16
CA ILE A 29 -1.07 14.22 7.78
C ILE A 29 -1.97 14.29 6.56
N GLY A 30 -2.91 15.22 6.53
CA GLY A 30 -3.73 15.53 5.37
C GLY A 30 -3.06 16.56 4.46
N TYR A 31 -3.15 16.35 3.15
CA TYR A 31 -2.70 17.28 2.14
C TYR A 31 -3.79 17.53 1.10
N VAL A 32 -4.29 18.77 1.05
CA VAL A 32 -5.28 19.18 0.07
C VAL A 32 -4.57 19.66 -1.20
N ASN A 33 -4.56 18.79 -2.20
CA ASN A 33 -3.86 18.96 -3.48
C ASN A 33 -4.76 19.60 -4.54
N LYS A 34 -4.16 20.14 -5.58
CA LYS A 34 -4.82 20.76 -6.74
C LYS A 34 -5.57 22.05 -6.38
N MET A 35 -4.97 22.85 -5.48
CA MET A 35 -5.50 24.16 -5.11
C MET A 35 -5.56 25.15 -6.30
N ASP A 36 -4.84 24.87 -7.37
CA ASP A 36 -4.80 25.62 -8.63
C ASP A 36 -5.93 25.32 -9.61
N ARG A 37 -6.81 24.35 -9.30
CA ARG A 37 -7.93 23.97 -10.17
C ARG A 37 -9.18 24.79 -9.89
N SER A 38 -9.98 25.03 -10.93
CA SER A 38 -11.29 25.66 -10.81
C SER A 38 -12.21 24.83 -9.90
N GLY A 39 -12.88 25.47 -8.96
CA GLY A 39 -13.70 24.83 -7.93
C GLY A 39 -12.91 24.36 -6.70
N ALA A 40 -11.63 24.68 -6.59
CA ALA A 40 -10.81 24.30 -5.42
C ALA A 40 -11.29 25.01 -4.14
N ASN A 41 -11.59 24.24 -3.11
CA ASN A 41 -12.02 24.74 -1.81
C ASN A 41 -11.40 23.95 -0.66
N TYR A 42 -10.37 24.51 -0.04
CA TYR A 42 -9.65 23.92 1.08
C TYR A 42 -10.55 23.68 2.30
N TYR A 43 -11.32 24.68 2.67
CA TYR A 43 -12.16 24.64 3.89
C TYR A 43 -13.28 23.62 3.80
N GLU A 44 -13.85 23.45 2.61
CA GLU A 44 -14.84 22.42 2.36
C GLU A 44 -14.25 21.01 2.54
N VAL A 45 -13.02 20.79 2.07
CA VAL A 45 -12.33 19.49 2.28
C VAL A 45 -12.05 19.24 3.76
N VAL A 46 -11.58 20.25 4.50
CA VAL A 46 -11.38 20.17 5.96
C VAL A 46 -12.69 19.82 6.67
N ARG A 47 -13.81 20.46 6.29
CA ARG A 47 -15.13 20.16 6.82
C ARG A 47 -15.55 18.72 6.53
N GLN A 48 -15.37 18.25 5.29
CA GLN A 48 -15.71 16.88 4.89
C GLN A 48 -14.89 15.82 5.64
N LEU A 49 -13.61 16.07 5.96
CA LEU A 49 -12.84 15.15 6.80
C LEU A 49 -13.52 14.93 8.16
N LYS A 50 -14.03 16.00 8.76
CA LYS A 50 -14.75 15.92 10.03
C LYS A 50 -16.10 15.20 9.87
N ASP A 51 -16.90 15.64 8.91
CA ASP A 51 -18.30 15.20 8.75
C ASP A 51 -18.41 13.76 8.21
N VAL A 52 -17.54 13.36 7.28
CA VAL A 52 -17.62 12.06 6.58
C VAL A 52 -16.69 11.03 7.21
N LEU A 53 -15.45 11.40 7.53
CA LEU A 53 -14.45 10.48 8.06
C LEU A 53 -14.43 10.41 9.59
N GLY A 54 -15.11 11.32 10.28
CA GLY A 54 -15.04 11.43 11.75
C GLY A 54 -13.64 11.81 12.24
N ALA A 55 -12.82 12.40 11.36
CA ALA A 55 -11.47 12.82 11.67
C ALA A 55 -11.46 14.12 12.51
N ASN A 56 -10.34 14.41 13.16
CA ASN A 56 -10.09 15.69 13.82
C ASN A 56 -9.04 16.49 13.02
N PRO A 57 -9.43 17.16 11.91
CA PRO A 57 -8.50 17.93 11.10
C PRO A 57 -8.03 19.17 11.85
N CYS A 58 -6.72 19.33 11.95
CA CYS A 58 -6.04 20.48 12.55
C CYS A 58 -5.27 21.24 11.45
N PRO A 59 -5.85 22.27 10.83
CA PRO A 59 -5.14 23.10 9.86
C PRO A 59 -3.90 23.76 10.49
N ILE A 60 -2.74 23.44 9.93
CA ILE A 60 -1.46 24.10 10.27
C ILE A 60 -1.05 25.12 9.20
N GLN A 61 -1.78 25.11 8.10
CA GLN A 61 -1.64 26.05 6.99
C GLN A 61 -3.01 26.39 6.42
N ILE A 62 -3.18 27.62 5.93
CA ILE A 62 -4.33 28.02 5.12
C ILE A 62 -3.85 28.56 3.77
N PRO A 63 -4.65 28.42 2.68
CA PRO A 63 -4.23 28.84 1.35
C PRO A 63 -4.25 30.37 1.19
N ILE A 64 -3.32 30.90 0.40
CA ILE A 64 -3.34 32.28 -0.12
C ILE A 64 -3.90 32.24 -1.53
N GLY A 65 -5.19 32.59 -1.66
CA GLY A 65 -5.94 32.45 -2.89
C GLY A 65 -6.35 31.00 -3.19
N ALA A 66 -7.11 30.84 -4.25
CA ALA A 66 -7.57 29.54 -4.77
C ALA A 66 -7.64 29.63 -6.29
N GLU A 67 -7.72 28.48 -6.96
CA GLU A 67 -7.80 28.36 -8.41
C GLU A 67 -6.60 29.06 -9.09
N GLU A 68 -6.86 29.89 -10.09
CA GLU A 68 -5.82 30.65 -10.79
C GLU A 68 -5.08 31.66 -9.88
N THR A 69 -5.73 32.07 -8.78
CA THR A 69 -5.15 33.01 -7.82
C THR A 69 -4.34 32.34 -6.70
N PHE A 70 -4.23 31.01 -6.70
CA PHE A 70 -3.44 30.29 -5.71
C PHE A 70 -1.95 30.61 -5.82
N LYS A 71 -1.41 31.35 -4.85
CA LYS A 71 -0.01 31.84 -4.85
C LYS A 71 0.86 31.22 -3.78
N GLY A 72 0.24 30.79 -2.67
CA GLY A 72 1.01 30.36 -1.51
C GLY A 72 0.13 29.87 -0.37
N VAL A 73 0.73 29.80 0.81
CA VAL A 73 0.05 29.42 2.05
C VAL A 73 0.45 30.35 3.19
N VAL A 74 -0.42 30.51 4.18
CA VAL A 74 -0.05 31.05 5.48
C VAL A 74 0.32 29.91 6.41
N ASP A 75 1.50 29.92 6.96
CA ASP A 75 1.94 29.04 8.04
C ASP A 75 1.39 29.55 9.37
N LEU A 76 0.46 28.80 9.97
CA LEU A 76 -0.20 29.18 11.21
C LEU A 76 0.68 28.95 12.45
N ILE A 77 1.73 28.15 12.34
CA ILE A 77 2.69 27.91 13.43
C ILE A 77 3.59 29.16 13.58
N LYS A 78 4.15 29.62 12.47
CA LYS A 78 5.09 30.76 12.44
C LYS A 78 4.42 32.11 12.23
N MET A 79 3.15 32.13 11.86
CA MET A 79 2.39 33.32 11.43
C MET A 79 3.14 34.12 10.35
N LYS A 80 3.48 33.39 9.27
CA LYS A 80 4.14 33.94 8.10
C LYS A 80 3.47 33.45 6.82
N ALA A 81 3.53 34.27 5.77
CA ALA A 81 3.10 33.89 4.43
C ALA A 81 4.25 33.28 3.64
N ILE A 82 3.99 32.21 2.91
CA ILE A 82 4.95 31.53 2.05
C ILE A 82 4.43 31.61 0.61
N PHE A 83 5.21 32.27 -0.27
CA PHE A 83 4.87 32.45 -1.68
C PHE A 83 5.85 31.70 -2.57
N TRP A 84 5.32 30.88 -3.50
CA TRP A 84 6.12 30.18 -4.50
C TRP A 84 6.20 30.99 -5.80
N HIS A 85 7.40 31.02 -6.39
CA HIS A 85 7.66 31.75 -7.61
C HIS A 85 7.43 30.89 -8.84
N ASP A 86 6.51 31.31 -9.73
CA ASP A 86 6.16 30.56 -10.94
C ASP A 86 7.33 30.49 -11.94
N GLU A 87 8.21 31.50 -11.94
CA GLU A 87 9.40 31.58 -12.79
C GLU A 87 10.40 30.45 -12.57
N THR A 88 10.44 29.89 -11.35
CA THR A 88 11.30 28.76 -10.98
C THR A 88 10.52 27.44 -10.92
N MET A 89 9.30 27.41 -11.44
CA MET A 89 8.39 26.25 -11.34
C MET A 89 8.23 25.76 -9.88
N GLY A 90 8.11 26.70 -8.93
CA GLY A 90 7.93 26.40 -7.51
C GLY A 90 9.15 25.83 -6.78
N ALA A 91 10.34 25.86 -7.39
CA ALA A 91 11.57 25.44 -6.73
C ALA A 91 12.02 26.41 -5.65
N GLU A 92 11.78 27.71 -5.87
CA GLU A 92 12.09 28.78 -4.93
C GLU A 92 10.82 29.39 -4.33
N TYR A 93 10.90 29.77 -3.08
CA TYR A 93 9.82 30.45 -2.36
C TYR A 93 10.36 31.52 -1.45
N SER A 94 9.54 32.53 -1.15
CA SER A 94 9.82 33.58 -0.17
C SER A 94 8.93 33.39 1.07
N VAL A 95 9.48 33.81 2.21
CA VAL A 95 8.74 33.91 3.48
C VAL A 95 8.55 35.38 3.80
N GLU A 96 7.32 35.80 3.92
CA GLU A 96 6.94 37.23 4.05
C GLU A 96 5.96 37.43 5.21
N GLU A 97 5.62 38.66 5.53
CA GLU A 97 4.54 38.98 6.45
C GLU A 97 3.18 38.58 5.83
N ILE A 98 2.23 38.24 6.69
CA ILE A 98 0.88 37.88 6.23
C ILE A 98 0.23 39.11 5.60
N PRO A 99 -0.36 39.00 4.39
CA PRO A 99 -1.13 40.08 3.79
C PRO A 99 -2.21 40.60 4.73
N ALA A 100 -2.39 41.92 4.79
CA ALA A 100 -3.29 42.54 5.73
C ALA A 100 -4.76 42.09 5.62
N ASP A 101 -5.19 41.71 4.44
CA ASP A 101 -6.51 41.15 4.15
C ASP A 101 -6.71 39.73 4.67
N LEU A 102 -5.64 38.97 4.92
CA LEU A 102 -5.65 37.62 5.45
C LEU A 102 -5.28 37.54 6.93
N GLN A 103 -4.86 38.63 7.54
CA GLN A 103 -4.40 38.64 8.94
C GLN A 103 -5.45 38.16 9.91
N ALA A 104 -6.70 38.66 9.81
CA ALA A 104 -7.80 38.24 10.68
C ALA A 104 -8.19 36.79 10.51
N GLU A 105 -8.18 36.29 9.27
CA GLU A 105 -8.46 34.88 8.99
C GLU A 105 -7.33 33.98 9.53
N ALA A 106 -6.08 34.36 9.38
CA ALA A 106 -4.95 33.62 9.93
C ALA A 106 -5.00 33.54 11.46
N GLU A 107 -5.35 34.64 12.13
CA GLU A 107 -5.53 34.69 13.59
C GLU A 107 -6.67 33.74 14.04
N GLU A 108 -7.82 33.77 13.35
CA GLU A 108 -8.94 32.87 13.63
C GLU A 108 -8.55 31.39 13.47
N TRP A 109 -7.84 31.05 12.40
CA TRP A 109 -7.42 29.66 12.18
C TRP A 109 -6.29 29.23 13.11
N ARG A 110 -5.40 30.13 13.51
CA ARG A 110 -4.42 29.88 14.54
C ARG A 110 -5.10 29.57 15.89
N ASP A 111 -6.11 30.35 16.26
CA ASP A 111 -6.85 30.12 17.50
C ASP A 111 -7.51 28.73 17.50
N LYS A 112 -8.19 28.35 16.41
CA LYS A 112 -8.75 27.00 16.23
C LYS A 112 -7.68 25.89 16.31
N MET A 113 -6.49 26.15 15.78
CA MET A 113 -5.37 25.21 15.90
C MET A 113 -4.94 25.05 17.35
N LEU A 114 -4.77 26.15 18.08
CA LEU A 114 -4.38 26.15 19.49
C LEU A 114 -5.45 25.49 20.37
N GLU A 115 -6.74 25.72 20.10
CA GLU A 115 -7.85 25.03 20.77
C GLU A 115 -7.75 23.51 20.58
N ALA A 116 -7.55 23.03 19.36
CA ALA A 116 -7.39 21.59 19.09
C ALA A 116 -6.14 21.00 19.77
N LEU A 117 -5.07 21.79 19.91
CA LEU A 117 -3.86 21.36 20.61
C LEU A 117 -4.02 21.35 22.13
N ALA A 118 -4.82 22.27 22.67
CA ALA A 118 -5.15 22.31 24.09
C ALA A 118 -5.95 21.06 24.53
N GLU A 119 -6.75 20.47 23.63
CA GLU A 119 -7.40 19.19 23.90
C GLU A 119 -6.41 17.99 23.97
N CYS A 120 -5.22 18.13 23.40
CA CYS A 120 -4.22 17.06 23.28
C CYS A 120 -3.06 17.20 24.27
N ASP A 121 -2.83 18.39 24.85
CA ASP A 121 -1.68 18.69 25.67
C ASP A 121 -2.01 19.65 26.83
N ASP A 122 -1.85 19.16 28.06
CA ASP A 122 -2.19 19.90 29.28
C ASP A 122 -1.37 21.20 29.43
N ALA A 123 -0.11 21.22 28.99
CA ALA A 123 0.73 22.41 29.07
C ALA A 123 0.29 23.50 28.08
N ILE A 124 -0.19 23.10 26.89
CA ILE A 124 -0.81 24.03 25.94
C ILE A 124 -2.15 24.51 26.50
N MET A 125 -2.94 23.60 27.09
CA MET A 125 -4.24 23.94 27.69
C MET A 125 -4.11 25.03 28.76
N GLU A 126 -3.16 24.89 29.71
CA GLU A 126 -2.94 25.89 30.75
C GLU A 126 -2.63 27.27 30.18
N LYS A 127 -1.68 27.33 29.22
CA LYS A 127 -1.30 28.59 28.57
C LYS A 127 -2.40 29.17 27.68
N TYR A 128 -3.18 28.33 27.00
CA TYR A 128 -4.27 28.76 26.13
C TYR A 128 -5.38 29.50 26.93
N PHE A 129 -5.65 29.06 28.15
CA PHE A 129 -6.65 29.69 29.02
C PHE A 129 -6.09 30.91 29.79
N ASP A 130 -4.79 30.95 30.04
CA ASP A 130 -4.14 32.08 30.74
C ASP A 130 -3.77 33.19 29.77
N ASP A 131 -2.85 32.91 28.85
CA ASP A 131 -2.43 33.85 27.80
C ASP A 131 -1.88 33.07 26.57
N PRO A 132 -2.69 32.90 25.50
CA PRO A 132 -2.27 32.18 24.30
C PRO A 132 -1.03 32.77 23.59
N SER A 133 -0.70 34.04 23.84
CA SER A 133 0.47 34.70 23.23
C SER A 133 1.81 34.18 23.80
N THR A 134 1.77 33.52 24.93
CA THR A 134 2.95 32.92 25.58
C THR A 134 3.33 31.56 25.01
N ILE A 135 2.48 30.97 24.16
CA ILE A 135 2.76 29.66 23.55
C ILE A 135 3.80 29.84 22.44
N THR A 136 4.95 29.20 22.58
CA THR A 136 6.05 29.28 21.62
C THR A 136 5.86 28.36 20.41
N GLU A 137 6.60 28.63 19.31
CA GLU A 137 6.59 27.78 18.13
C GLU A 137 7.01 26.34 18.45
N GLU A 138 8.05 26.17 19.30
CA GLU A 138 8.55 24.88 19.71
C GLU A 138 7.49 24.07 20.48
N GLU A 139 6.76 24.71 21.37
CA GLU A 139 5.66 24.07 22.11
C GLU A 139 4.54 23.63 21.18
N ILE A 140 4.17 24.47 20.20
CA ILE A 140 3.19 24.10 19.17
C ILE A 140 3.67 22.90 18.36
N MET A 141 4.92 22.91 17.91
CA MET A 141 5.50 21.79 17.14
C MET A 141 5.47 20.46 17.92
N VAL A 142 5.84 20.52 19.21
CA VAL A 142 5.80 19.34 20.10
C VAL A 142 4.36 18.84 20.30
N ALA A 143 3.42 19.76 20.54
CA ALA A 143 2.02 19.40 20.73
C ALA A 143 1.37 18.80 19.47
N ILE A 144 1.64 19.37 18.28
CA ILE A 144 1.18 18.81 16.99
C ILE A 144 1.73 17.39 16.81
N ARG A 145 3.04 17.17 17.05
CA ARG A 145 3.64 15.85 16.94
C ARG A 145 2.99 14.86 17.92
N LYS A 146 2.85 15.23 19.19
CA LYS A 146 2.22 14.40 20.22
C LYS A 146 0.79 14.02 19.85
N GLY A 147 -0.04 14.99 19.47
CA GLY A 147 -1.42 14.75 19.05
C GLY A 147 -1.53 13.92 17.77
N THR A 148 -0.59 14.08 16.83
CA THR A 148 -0.52 13.28 15.59
C THR A 148 -0.15 11.83 15.87
N LEU A 149 0.88 11.58 16.68
CA LEU A 149 1.32 10.23 17.05
C LEU A 149 0.26 9.49 17.88
N ALA A 150 -0.44 10.22 18.74
CA ALA A 150 -1.58 9.68 19.50
C ALA A 150 -2.88 9.55 18.68
N MET A 151 -2.87 9.94 17.40
CA MET A 151 -4.04 9.97 16.49
C MET A 151 -5.21 10.82 17.00
N GLN A 152 -4.95 11.79 17.83
CA GLN A 152 -5.96 12.71 18.35
C GLN A 152 -6.28 13.82 17.36
N ILE A 153 -5.30 14.25 16.56
CA ILE A 153 -5.45 15.26 15.50
C ILE A 153 -4.85 14.78 14.19
N ASN A 154 -5.28 15.39 13.11
CA ASN A 154 -4.73 15.21 11.77
C ASN A 154 -4.25 16.58 11.24
N PRO A 155 -2.94 16.88 11.29
CA PRO A 155 -2.42 18.14 10.71
C PRO A 155 -2.79 18.27 9.24
N MET A 156 -3.27 19.44 8.83
CA MET A 156 -3.72 19.70 7.47
C MET A 156 -2.85 20.73 6.79
N THR A 157 -2.38 20.38 5.59
CA THR A 157 -1.62 21.23 4.69
C THR A 157 -2.31 21.33 3.34
N CYS A 158 -1.91 22.26 2.50
CA CYS A 158 -2.48 22.41 1.16
C CYS A 158 -1.43 22.85 0.12
N GLY A 159 -1.77 22.65 -1.15
CA GLY A 159 -0.90 23.06 -2.25
C GLY A 159 -1.33 22.57 -3.63
N SER A 160 -0.44 22.74 -4.59
CA SER A 160 -0.52 22.19 -5.93
C SER A 160 0.77 21.45 -6.26
N SER A 161 0.73 20.11 -6.18
CA SER A 161 1.89 19.28 -6.48
C SER A 161 2.36 19.43 -7.93
N PHE A 162 1.43 19.66 -8.86
CA PHE A 162 1.76 19.86 -10.27
C PHE A 162 2.56 21.15 -10.50
N LYS A 163 2.25 22.20 -9.77
CA LYS A 163 2.98 23.48 -9.79
C LYS A 163 4.10 23.56 -8.76
N ASN A 164 4.36 22.45 -8.04
CA ASN A 164 5.35 22.36 -6.96
C ASN A 164 5.17 23.44 -5.87
N LYS A 165 3.93 23.86 -5.60
CA LYS A 165 3.59 24.82 -4.55
C LYS A 165 3.07 24.08 -3.32
N GLY A 166 3.67 24.29 -2.14
CA GLY A 166 3.30 23.64 -0.88
C GLY A 166 3.87 22.24 -0.67
N VAL A 167 4.71 21.73 -1.59
CA VAL A 167 5.32 20.38 -1.47
C VAL A 167 6.45 20.40 -0.43
N GLN A 168 7.28 21.42 -0.43
CA GLN A 168 8.41 21.55 0.52
C GLN A 168 7.89 21.62 1.95
N THR A 169 6.90 22.45 2.23
CA THR A 169 6.29 22.56 3.57
C THR A 169 5.56 21.30 4.00
N LEU A 170 4.98 20.54 3.07
CA LEU A 170 4.45 19.21 3.37
C LEU A 170 5.56 18.23 3.78
N LEU A 171 6.70 18.22 3.07
CA LEU A 171 7.82 17.34 3.41
C LEU A 171 8.43 17.70 4.77
N ASP A 172 8.53 19.00 5.09
CA ASP A 172 8.95 19.45 6.41
C ASP A 172 7.97 18.98 7.50
N ALA A 173 6.66 19.07 7.25
CA ALA A 173 5.64 18.57 8.16
C ALA A 173 5.70 17.03 8.34
N VAL A 174 6.02 16.28 7.28
CA VAL A 174 6.25 14.82 7.37
C VAL A 174 7.41 14.51 8.32
N CYS A 175 8.54 15.23 8.16
CA CYS A 175 9.70 15.04 9.03
C CYS A 175 9.43 15.46 10.47
N ALA A 176 8.64 16.53 10.67
CA ALA A 176 8.36 17.06 12.00
C ALA A 176 7.32 16.24 12.78
N PHE A 177 6.25 15.76 12.13
CA PHE A 177 5.05 15.28 12.83
C PHE A 177 4.75 13.80 12.65
N LEU A 178 5.26 13.12 11.61
CA LEU A 178 5.04 11.69 11.46
C LEU A 178 6.06 10.85 12.27
N PRO A 179 5.68 9.61 12.65
CA PRO A 179 6.56 8.76 13.46
C PRO A 179 7.83 8.38 12.69
N SER A 180 8.95 8.41 13.38
CA SER A 180 10.18 7.72 12.99
C SER A 180 10.09 6.24 13.35
N PRO A 181 11.00 5.38 12.89
CA PRO A 181 11.08 4.00 13.37
C PRO A 181 11.22 3.87 14.89
N GLU A 182 11.88 4.83 15.55
CA GLU A 182 12.08 4.85 17.00
C GLU A 182 10.78 5.17 17.78
N ASP A 183 9.84 5.88 17.15
CA ASP A 183 8.53 6.18 17.75
C ASP A 183 7.55 5.00 17.65
N THR A 184 7.89 3.98 16.84
CA THR A 184 7.03 2.82 16.65
C THR A 184 7.28 1.77 17.74
N PRO A 185 6.23 1.03 18.18
CA PRO A 185 6.43 -0.07 19.11
C PRO A 185 7.36 -1.12 18.49
N ALA A 186 8.04 -1.88 19.34
CA ALA A 186 8.85 -3.01 18.93
C ALA A 186 8.01 -4.00 18.13
N ILE A 187 8.57 -4.53 17.03
CA ILE A 187 7.85 -5.51 16.19
C ILE A 187 7.70 -6.83 16.94
N GLU A 188 6.53 -7.41 16.89
CA GLU A 188 6.24 -8.72 17.46
C GLU A 188 6.16 -9.78 16.37
N GLY A 189 6.58 -10.98 16.68
CA GLY A 189 6.47 -12.16 15.86
C GLY A 189 6.48 -13.40 16.72
N THR A 190 6.40 -14.58 16.12
CA THR A 190 6.38 -15.86 16.81
C THR A 190 7.67 -16.65 16.54
N ASP A 191 7.98 -17.56 17.45
CA ASP A 191 9.07 -18.53 17.24
C ASP A 191 8.62 -19.56 16.19
N PRO A 192 9.36 -19.80 15.09
CA PRO A 192 8.98 -20.78 14.09
C PRO A 192 8.79 -22.21 14.64
N SER A 193 9.42 -22.53 15.76
CA SER A 193 9.31 -23.84 16.42
C SER A 193 8.21 -23.90 17.49
N ASP A 194 7.72 -22.76 17.96
CA ASP A 194 6.70 -22.62 18.99
C ASP A 194 5.80 -21.40 18.71
N PRO A 195 4.69 -21.58 17.97
CA PRO A 195 3.81 -20.47 17.59
C PRO A 195 3.19 -19.70 18.76
N ASP A 196 3.13 -20.30 19.94
CA ASP A 196 2.60 -19.62 21.14
C ASP A 196 3.62 -18.71 21.82
N LYS A 197 4.90 -18.85 21.45
CA LYS A 197 5.99 -18.02 21.98
C LYS A 197 6.17 -16.75 21.18
N ILE A 198 5.79 -15.61 21.76
CA ILE A 198 5.97 -14.28 21.18
C ILE A 198 7.43 -13.84 21.37
N ILE A 199 8.01 -13.34 20.29
CA ILE A 199 9.34 -12.73 20.24
C ILE A 199 9.17 -11.26 19.85
N THR A 200 9.84 -10.36 20.57
CA THR A 200 9.80 -8.92 20.31
C THR A 200 11.17 -8.44 19.84
N ARG A 201 11.22 -7.54 18.86
CA ARG A 201 12.44 -6.89 18.36
C ARG A 201 12.27 -5.38 18.35
N LYS A 202 13.27 -4.68 18.89
CA LYS A 202 13.30 -3.21 18.86
C LYS A 202 13.81 -2.71 17.51
N PRO A 203 13.41 -1.51 17.07
CA PRO A 203 13.89 -0.93 15.81
C PRO A 203 15.32 -0.36 15.96
N LEU A 204 16.28 -1.21 16.27
CA LEU A 204 17.69 -0.86 16.47
C LEU A 204 18.57 -1.64 15.50
N PHE A 205 19.70 -1.03 15.08
CA PHE A 205 20.67 -1.64 14.17
C PHE A 205 21.41 -2.85 14.75
N GLU A 206 21.56 -2.89 16.08
CA GLU A 206 22.26 -3.93 16.81
C GLU A 206 21.41 -5.19 17.04
N GLU A 207 20.09 -5.08 16.86
CA GLU A 207 19.17 -6.21 16.97
C GLU A 207 19.40 -7.23 15.84
N PRO A 208 19.02 -8.50 16.04
CA PRO A 208 19.01 -9.48 14.97
C PRO A 208 18.11 -9.05 13.80
N LEU A 209 18.57 -9.30 12.57
CA LEU A 209 17.80 -8.97 11.38
C LEU A 209 16.37 -9.50 11.48
N THR A 210 15.43 -8.61 11.27
CA THR A 210 14.00 -8.93 11.14
C THR A 210 13.40 -8.03 10.06
N ALA A 211 12.97 -8.61 8.95
CA ALA A 211 12.40 -7.87 7.82
C ALA A 211 11.25 -8.66 7.20
N LEU A 212 10.32 -7.96 6.57
CA LEU A 212 9.16 -8.54 5.87
C LEU A 212 9.28 -8.28 4.38
N ALA A 213 9.23 -9.34 3.58
CA ALA A 213 9.07 -9.27 2.14
C ALA A 213 7.62 -8.96 1.80
N PHE A 214 7.31 -7.71 1.45
CA PHE A 214 5.93 -7.28 1.27
C PHE A 214 5.48 -7.21 -0.19
N LYS A 215 6.42 -7.30 -1.14
CA LYS A 215 6.09 -7.29 -2.57
C LYS A 215 7.18 -7.98 -3.39
N ILE A 216 6.76 -8.82 -4.32
CA ILE A 216 7.60 -9.35 -5.39
C ILE A 216 7.24 -8.63 -6.69
N ALA A 217 8.24 -8.27 -7.49
CA ALA A 217 8.04 -7.70 -8.82
C ALA A 217 9.04 -8.33 -9.80
N THR A 218 8.64 -8.42 -11.05
CA THR A 218 9.53 -8.89 -12.13
C THR A 218 10.08 -7.68 -12.90
N ASP A 219 11.37 -7.49 -12.83
CA ASP A 219 12.08 -6.47 -13.59
C ASP A 219 12.70 -7.09 -14.85
N PRO A 220 12.54 -6.46 -16.05
CA PRO A 220 13.07 -7.01 -17.30
C PRO A 220 14.60 -7.17 -17.35
N TYR A 221 15.34 -6.39 -16.54
CA TYR A 221 16.79 -6.33 -16.57
C TYR A 221 17.46 -7.12 -15.45
N VAL A 222 16.88 -7.10 -14.24
CA VAL A 222 17.47 -7.74 -13.06
C VAL A 222 16.72 -9.01 -12.63
N GLY A 223 15.59 -9.29 -13.26
CA GLY A 223 14.77 -10.46 -12.96
C GLY A 223 13.85 -10.24 -11.76
N ARG A 224 13.78 -11.24 -10.85
CA ARG A 224 12.92 -11.20 -9.68
C ARG A 224 13.47 -10.25 -8.63
N LEU A 225 12.69 -9.22 -8.32
CA LEU A 225 12.99 -8.17 -7.35
C LEU A 225 12.08 -8.33 -6.14
N CYS A 226 12.65 -8.54 -4.96
CA CYS A 226 11.92 -8.62 -3.71
C CYS A 226 12.01 -7.28 -2.96
N PHE A 227 10.89 -6.65 -2.70
CA PHE A 227 10.80 -5.47 -1.83
C PHE A 227 10.57 -5.92 -0.39
N PHE A 228 11.35 -5.38 0.53
CA PHE A 228 11.26 -5.69 1.94
C PHE A 228 11.40 -4.45 2.81
N ARG A 229 10.79 -4.49 4.00
CA ARG A 229 11.00 -3.51 5.05
C ARG A 229 11.78 -4.14 6.18
N VAL A 230 12.85 -3.48 6.62
CA VAL A 230 13.64 -3.90 7.78
C VAL A 230 13.02 -3.28 9.04
N TYR A 231 12.60 -4.10 9.99
CA TYR A 231 12.04 -3.67 11.26
C TYR A 231 13.06 -3.64 12.39
N ALA A 232 14.04 -4.53 12.33
CA ALA A 232 15.14 -4.59 13.31
C ALA A 232 16.42 -5.09 12.62
N GLY A 233 17.57 -4.69 13.13
CA GLY A 233 18.85 -5.08 12.59
C GLY A 233 19.16 -4.44 11.24
N SER A 234 19.96 -5.12 10.45
CA SER A 234 20.31 -4.69 9.09
C SER A 234 20.53 -5.88 8.18
N ILE A 235 20.23 -5.70 6.90
CA ILE A 235 20.52 -6.65 5.84
C ILE A 235 21.77 -6.20 5.05
N ASN A 236 22.76 -7.09 4.93
CA ASN A 236 24.00 -6.83 4.20
C ASN A 236 24.11 -7.82 3.05
N GLY A 237 24.15 -7.30 1.81
CA GLY A 237 24.16 -8.12 0.60
C GLY A 237 25.30 -9.14 0.54
N LYS A 238 26.46 -8.83 1.12
CA LYS A 238 27.62 -9.75 1.16
C LYS A 238 27.45 -10.88 2.16
N LYS A 239 26.89 -10.60 3.35
CA LYS A 239 26.65 -11.60 4.42
C LYS A 239 25.56 -12.59 4.03
N GLU A 240 24.43 -12.09 3.55
CA GLU A 240 23.22 -12.87 3.27
C GLU A 240 23.26 -13.57 1.89
N ARG A 241 24.36 -13.47 1.16
CA ARG A 241 24.52 -13.99 -0.22
C ARG A 241 23.48 -13.44 -1.20
N ILE A 242 22.94 -12.27 -0.91
CA ILE A 242 22.03 -11.54 -1.78
C ILE A 242 22.88 -10.92 -2.90
N SER A 243 22.49 -11.09 -4.14
CA SER A 243 23.31 -10.66 -5.29
C SER A 243 23.47 -9.15 -5.33
N ARG A 244 22.40 -8.40 -5.06
CA ARG A 244 22.40 -6.93 -5.01
C ARG A 244 21.26 -6.41 -4.14
N LEU A 245 21.54 -5.33 -3.42
CA LEU A 245 20.58 -4.53 -2.68
C LEU A 245 20.41 -3.18 -3.36
N PHE A 246 19.17 -2.66 -3.35
CA PHE A 246 18.83 -1.39 -3.97
C PHE A 246 17.92 -0.56 -3.05
N GLN A 247 18.17 0.75 -3.05
CA GLN A 247 17.16 1.73 -2.72
C GLN A 247 16.45 2.13 -4.01
N MET A 248 15.14 1.95 -4.04
CA MET A 248 14.35 2.24 -5.23
C MET A 248 13.83 3.66 -5.21
N HIS A 249 14.00 4.36 -6.31
CA HIS A 249 13.44 5.69 -6.55
C HIS A 249 12.76 5.72 -7.91
N SER A 250 11.43 5.54 -7.93
CA SER A 250 10.67 5.30 -9.15
C SER A 250 11.22 4.05 -9.88
N ASN A 251 11.69 4.18 -11.12
CA ASN A 251 12.34 3.13 -11.91
C ASN A 251 13.88 3.10 -11.76
N LYS A 252 14.46 3.99 -10.95
CA LYS A 252 15.89 4.02 -10.69
C LYS A 252 16.24 3.08 -9.54
N GLN A 253 17.31 2.31 -9.76
CA GLN A 253 17.86 1.33 -8.82
C GLN A 253 19.19 1.89 -8.30
N ASN A 254 19.20 2.43 -7.09
CA ASN A 254 20.41 2.93 -6.44
C ASN A 254 21.03 1.78 -5.65
N PRO A 255 22.23 1.28 -6.01
CA PRO A 255 22.88 0.17 -5.30
C PRO A 255 23.18 0.57 -3.85
N MET A 256 22.91 -0.34 -2.92
CA MET A 256 23.20 -0.20 -1.49
C MET A 256 24.04 -1.38 -1.02
N GLU A 257 24.95 -1.15 -0.07
CA GLU A 257 25.68 -2.23 0.58
C GLU A 257 24.91 -2.78 1.79
N VAL A 258 24.25 -1.91 2.51
CA VAL A 258 23.49 -2.22 3.74
C VAL A 258 22.17 -1.46 3.73
N ILE A 259 21.10 -2.11 4.17
CA ILE A 259 19.80 -1.52 4.42
C ILE A 259 19.46 -1.81 5.89
N GLY A 260 19.18 -0.79 6.67
CA GLY A 260 19.00 -0.88 8.11
C GLY A 260 17.55 -0.80 8.57
N CYS A 261 17.35 -0.93 9.88
CA CYS A 261 16.02 -0.84 10.48
C CYS A 261 15.34 0.48 10.15
N GLY A 262 14.03 0.42 9.86
CA GLY A 262 13.22 1.55 9.39
C GLY A 262 13.21 1.75 7.88
N ASP A 263 14.20 1.24 7.15
CA ASP A 263 14.31 1.40 5.71
C ASP A 263 13.48 0.38 4.93
N ILE A 264 13.11 0.79 3.71
CA ILE A 264 12.53 -0.07 2.68
C ILE A 264 13.57 -0.23 1.58
N GLY A 265 13.90 -1.47 1.29
CA GLY A 265 14.82 -1.83 0.24
C GLY A 265 14.26 -2.82 -0.77
N ALA A 266 15.03 -3.06 -1.80
CA ALA A 266 14.76 -4.12 -2.75
C ALA A 266 16.03 -4.96 -2.96
N GLY A 267 15.86 -6.26 -3.19
CA GLY A 267 17.00 -7.17 -3.38
C GLY A 267 16.74 -8.19 -4.47
N VAL A 268 17.83 -8.64 -5.07
CA VAL A 268 17.85 -9.68 -6.11
C VAL A 268 18.69 -10.87 -5.63
N GLY A 269 18.27 -12.08 -5.95
CA GLY A 269 18.99 -13.31 -5.64
C GLY A 269 18.41 -14.09 -4.46
N PHE A 270 17.31 -13.67 -3.90
CA PHE A 270 16.55 -14.48 -2.94
C PHE A 270 16.01 -15.74 -3.64
N LYS A 271 16.21 -16.89 -2.99
CA LYS A 271 15.63 -18.15 -3.44
C LYS A 271 14.28 -18.37 -2.74
N ASP A 272 13.29 -18.80 -3.52
CA ASP A 272 11.98 -19.26 -3.02
C ASP A 272 11.21 -18.29 -2.10
N ILE A 273 11.53 -16.99 -2.15
CA ILE A 273 10.85 -15.98 -1.36
C ILE A 273 9.49 -15.64 -1.95
N ARG A 274 8.49 -15.43 -1.09
CA ARG A 274 7.13 -15.03 -1.45
C ARG A 274 6.75 -13.73 -0.74
N THR A 275 5.73 -13.07 -1.27
CA THR A 275 5.09 -11.94 -0.58
C THR A 275 4.50 -12.43 0.75
N GLY A 276 4.88 -11.77 1.85
CA GLY A 276 4.50 -12.16 3.21
C GLY A 276 5.57 -12.94 3.98
N ASP A 277 6.65 -13.38 3.32
CA ASP A 277 7.72 -14.10 4.01
C ASP A 277 8.56 -13.20 4.90
N THR A 278 9.02 -13.76 6.01
CA THR A 278 9.93 -13.08 6.93
C THR A 278 11.39 -13.37 6.58
N LEU A 279 12.20 -12.33 6.55
CA LEU A 279 13.65 -12.42 6.47
C LEU A 279 14.23 -12.20 7.86
N CYS A 280 14.95 -13.16 8.41
CA CYS A 280 15.52 -13.07 9.75
C CYS A 280 16.92 -13.67 9.81
N ASP A 281 17.62 -13.40 10.93
CA ASP A 281 18.90 -14.05 11.27
C ASP A 281 18.67 -15.53 11.60
N GLU A 282 19.53 -16.42 11.03
CA GLU A 282 19.42 -17.88 11.23
C GLU A 282 19.55 -18.32 12.70
N ASN A 283 20.33 -17.58 13.50
CA ASN A 283 20.54 -17.90 14.91
C ASN A 283 19.44 -17.33 15.82
N HIS A 284 18.63 -16.40 15.30
CA HIS A 284 17.58 -15.71 16.04
C HIS A 284 16.29 -15.72 15.22
N PRO A 285 15.76 -16.90 14.88
CA PRO A 285 14.61 -17.01 14.00
C PRO A 285 13.36 -16.35 14.61
N ILE A 286 12.59 -15.71 13.75
CA ILE A 286 11.29 -15.09 14.06
C ILE A 286 10.41 -15.17 12.83
N THR A 287 9.13 -15.40 13.03
CA THR A 287 8.11 -15.29 11.98
C THR A 287 7.22 -14.10 12.30
N LEU A 288 7.20 -13.12 11.42
CA LEU A 288 6.27 -12.00 11.52
C LEU A 288 4.88 -12.45 11.09
N GLU A 289 3.85 -11.74 11.54
CA GLU A 289 2.48 -12.02 11.14
C GLU A 289 2.37 -12.00 9.60
N SER A 290 1.79 -13.08 9.05
CA SER A 290 1.59 -13.19 7.62
C SER A 290 0.50 -12.23 7.15
N MET A 291 0.72 -11.60 6.00
CA MET A 291 -0.32 -10.77 5.38
C MET A 291 -1.48 -11.65 4.93
N GLU A 292 -2.70 -11.30 5.36
CA GLU A 292 -3.92 -11.92 4.88
C GLU A 292 -4.35 -11.27 3.56
N PHE A 293 -4.48 -12.10 2.52
CA PHE A 293 -4.98 -11.66 1.23
C PHE A 293 -6.39 -12.19 1.01
N PRO A 294 -7.31 -11.36 0.47
CA PRO A 294 -8.66 -11.80 0.17
C PRO A 294 -8.66 -12.87 -0.93
N GLU A 295 -9.58 -13.82 -0.81
CA GLU A 295 -9.78 -14.85 -1.82
C GLU A 295 -10.33 -14.25 -3.13
N PRO A 296 -9.89 -14.74 -4.30
CA PRO A 296 -10.43 -14.33 -5.59
C PRO A 296 -11.93 -14.58 -5.69
N VAL A 297 -12.66 -13.64 -6.29
CA VAL A 297 -14.13 -13.70 -6.37
C VAL A 297 -14.68 -14.08 -7.74
N ILE A 298 -13.91 -13.90 -8.81
CA ILE A 298 -14.31 -14.29 -10.16
C ILE A 298 -13.19 -15.04 -10.88
N GLY A 299 -13.57 -15.88 -11.84
CA GLY A 299 -12.64 -16.61 -12.70
C GLY A 299 -13.03 -16.58 -14.17
N ILE A 300 -12.02 -16.53 -15.04
CA ILE A 300 -12.17 -16.65 -16.49
C ILE A 300 -11.22 -17.71 -17.04
N ALA A 301 -11.64 -18.40 -18.08
CA ALA A 301 -10.78 -19.31 -18.81
C ALA A 301 -9.91 -18.53 -19.81
N VAL A 302 -8.64 -18.88 -19.90
CA VAL A 302 -7.68 -18.28 -20.85
C VAL A 302 -7.03 -19.38 -21.71
N GLU A 303 -6.99 -19.14 -23.00
CA GLU A 303 -6.41 -20.07 -23.97
C GLU A 303 -5.45 -19.32 -24.90
N PRO A 304 -4.23 -19.82 -25.13
CA PRO A 304 -3.32 -19.16 -26.08
C PRO A 304 -3.88 -19.23 -27.50
N LYS A 305 -3.69 -18.17 -28.28
CA LYS A 305 -4.13 -18.16 -29.69
C LYS A 305 -3.31 -19.10 -30.57
N THR A 306 -2.08 -19.38 -30.19
CA THR A 306 -1.18 -20.27 -30.94
C THR A 306 -0.49 -21.28 -30.00
N GLN A 307 -0.15 -22.46 -30.55
CA GLN A 307 0.57 -23.50 -29.81
C GLN A 307 1.92 -22.99 -29.27
N LYS A 308 2.57 -22.08 -30.00
CA LYS A 308 3.87 -21.47 -29.59
C LYS A 308 3.77 -20.56 -28.37
N ASP A 309 2.59 -20.05 -28.10
CA ASP A 309 2.35 -19.14 -26.98
C ASP A 309 1.96 -19.89 -25.70
N MET A 310 1.79 -21.22 -25.74
CA MET A 310 1.41 -22.03 -24.58
C MET A 310 2.43 -21.94 -23.43
N ASP A 311 3.70 -22.18 -23.76
CA ASP A 311 4.78 -22.09 -22.77
C ASP A 311 4.97 -20.68 -22.23
N LYS A 312 4.86 -19.68 -23.10
CA LYS A 312 4.95 -18.26 -22.70
C LYS A 312 3.77 -17.85 -21.83
N LEU A 313 2.56 -18.35 -22.13
CA LEU A 313 1.38 -18.09 -21.31
C LEU A 313 1.59 -18.66 -19.90
N GLY A 314 2.02 -19.93 -19.81
CA GLY A 314 2.29 -20.56 -18.52
C GLY A 314 3.35 -19.80 -17.70
N MET A 315 4.49 -19.44 -18.32
CA MET A 315 5.51 -18.64 -17.66
C MET A 315 5.04 -17.25 -17.25
N GLY A 316 4.27 -16.57 -18.11
CA GLY A 316 3.73 -15.24 -17.83
C GLY A 316 2.75 -15.27 -16.66
N LEU A 317 1.82 -16.24 -16.68
CA LEU A 317 0.85 -16.43 -15.61
C LEU A 317 1.51 -16.78 -14.27
N ALA A 318 2.52 -17.66 -14.27
CA ALA A 318 3.27 -18.02 -13.07
C ALA A 318 3.95 -16.78 -12.44
N LYS A 319 4.62 -15.95 -13.26
CA LYS A 319 5.26 -14.72 -12.77
C LYS A 319 4.26 -13.73 -12.22
N LEU A 320 3.12 -13.54 -12.88
CA LEU A 320 2.07 -12.64 -12.42
C LEU A 320 1.44 -13.14 -11.10
N ALA A 321 1.29 -14.46 -10.91
CA ALA A 321 0.81 -15.06 -9.67
C ALA A 321 1.84 -14.94 -8.52
N GLU A 322 3.15 -14.89 -8.82
CA GLU A 322 4.18 -14.58 -7.82
C GLU A 322 4.13 -13.12 -7.36
N GLU A 323 3.77 -12.20 -8.26
CA GLU A 323 3.68 -10.76 -7.96
C GLU A 323 2.43 -10.39 -7.18
N ASP A 324 1.31 -11.04 -7.47
CA ASP A 324 0.00 -10.73 -6.91
C ASP A 324 -0.62 -11.95 -6.19
N PRO A 325 -0.60 -11.97 -4.86
CA PRO A 325 -1.15 -13.06 -4.07
C PRO A 325 -2.68 -13.18 -4.14
N THR A 326 -3.40 -12.17 -4.68
CA THR A 326 -4.85 -12.22 -4.93
C THR A 326 -5.21 -12.78 -6.30
N PHE A 327 -4.18 -13.07 -7.12
CA PHE A 327 -4.32 -13.67 -8.44
C PHE A 327 -3.97 -15.17 -8.39
N ARG A 328 -4.88 -16.01 -8.84
CA ARG A 328 -4.67 -17.47 -8.87
C ARG A 328 -4.77 -18.02 -10.28
N VAL A 329 -3.95 -19.02 -10.55
CA VAL A 329 -3.95 -19.76 -11.81
C VAL A 329 -4.17 -21.23 -11.50
N GLN A 330 -5.19 -21.84 -12.10
CA GLN A 330 -5.49 -23.26 -11.97
C GLN A 330 -5.78 -23.87 -13.33
N THR A 331 -5.23 -25.03 -13.59
CA THR A 331 -5.62 -25.84 -14.74
C THR A 331 -6.63 -26.88 -14.30
N ASN A 332 -7.80 -26.84 -14.91
CA ASN A 332 -8.84 -27.83 -14.65
C ASN A 332 -8.42 -29.15 -15.32
N GLU A 333 -8.19 -30.19 -14.52
CA GLU A 333 -7.71 -31.49 -15.01
C GLU A 333 -8.71 -32.21 -15.91
N GLU A 334 -10.02 -31.98 -15.72
CA GLU A 334 -11.08 -32.65 -16.48
C GLU A 334 -11.32 -31.97 -17.84
N THR A 335 -11.28 -30.61 -17.90
CA THR A 335 -11.51 -29.86 -19.12
C THR A 335 -10.23 -29.45 -19.85
N GLY A 336 -9.07 -29.54 -19.17
CA GLY A 336 -7.79 -29.06 -19.68
C GLY A 336 -7.67 -27.54 -19.77
N GLN A 337 -8.69 -26.78 -19.34
CA GLN A 337 -8.68 -25.33 -19.40
C GLN A 337 -7.83 -24.71 -18.31
N THR A 338 -7.09 -23.68 -18.66
CA THR A 338 -6.42 -22.81 -17.69
C THR A 338 -7.41 -21.72 -17.26
N VAL A 339 -7.74 -21.70 -15.96
CA VAL A 339 -8.61 -20.71 -15.34
C VAL A 339 -7.77 -19.77 -14.51
N ILE A 340 -7.94 -18.46 -14.75
CA ILE A 340 -7.35 -17.41 -13.93
C ILE A 340 -8.44 -16.78 -13.06
N SER A 341 -8.14 -16.55 -11.79
CA SER A 341 -9.08 -15.99 -10.82
C SER A 341 -8.50 -14.75 -10.16
N GLY A 342 -9.35 -13.77 -9.90
CA GLY A 342 -8.96 -12.48 -9.34
C GLY A 342 -10.10 -11.76 -8.61
N MET A 343 -9.81 -10.54 -8.16
CA MET A 343 -10.72 -9.74 -7.34
C MET A 343 -11.86 -9.07 -8.09
N GLY A 344 -11.86 -9.10 -9.42
CA GLY A 344 -12.88 -8.49 -10.25
C GLY A 344 -12.52 -8.48 -11.73
N GLU A 345 -13.46 -8.10 -12.59
CA GLU A 345 -13.26 -8.05 -14.05
C GLU A 345 -12.09 -7.15 -14.44
N LEU A 346 -12.05 -5.94 -13.90
CA LEU A 346 -10.95 -4.99 -14.17
C LEU A 346 -9.57 -5.56 -13.76
N HIS A 347 -9.51 -6.29 -12.66
CA HIS A 347 -8.26 -6.93 -12.23
C HIS A 347 -7.79 -7.95 -13.28
N LEU A 348 -8.67 -8.83 -13.73
CA LEU A 348 -8.34 -9.83 -14.76
C LEU A 348 -8.02 -9.21 -16.11
N ASP A 349 -8.71 -8.13 -16.49
CA ASP A 349 -8.40 -7.39 -17.72
C ASP A 349 -7.00 -6.77 -17.69
N ILE A 350 -6.58 -6.22 -16.55
CA ILE A 350 -5.22 -5.70 -16.36
C ILE A 350 -4.18 -6.84 -16.46
N ILE A 351 -4.44 -8.00 -15.86
CA ILE A 351 -3.56 -9.17 -15.96
C ILE A 351 -3.39 -9.60 -17.43
N ILE A 352 -4.48 -9.67 -18.19
CA ILE A 352 -4.43 -10.02 -19.62
C ILE A 352 -3.71 -8.96 -20.45
N ASP A 353 -3.93 -7.69 -20.14
CA ASP A 353 -3.21 -6.61 -20.81
C ASP A 353 -1.70 -6.66 -20.51
N ARG A 354 -1.33 -6.98 -19.27
CA ARG A 354 0.07 -7.22 -18.91
C ARG A 354 0.66 -8.42 -19.65
N LEU A 355 -0.06 -9.55 -19.77
CA LEU A 355 0.38 -10.70 -20.57
C LEU A 355 0.70 -10.29 -22.01
N ARG A 356 -0.17 -9.47 -22.62
CA ARG A 356 0.04 -8.95 -23.97
C ARG A 356 1.23 -8.00 -24.08
N ARG A 357 1.31 -7.02 -23.18
CA ARG A 357 2.34 -5.97 -23.26
C ARG A 357 3.71 -6.43 -22.81
N GLU A 358 3.80 -7.17 -21.69
CA GLU A 358 5.07 -7.54 -21.06
C GLU A 358 5.60 -8.86 -21.60
N PHE A 359 4.72 -9.87 -21.75
CA PHE A 359 5.12 -11.23 -22.16
C PHE A 359 4.92 -11.51 -23.66
N LYS A 360 4.28 -10.58 -24.39
CA LYS A 360 3.97 -10.71 -25.82
C LYS A 360 3.16 -11.97 -26.13
N VAL A 361 2.17 -12.27 -25.28
CA VAL A 361 1.27 -13.42 -25.39
C VAL A 361 -0.13 -12.93 -25.71
N GLU A 362 -0.69 -13.44 -26.80
CA GLU A 362 -2.09 -13.26 -27.16
C GLU A 362 -2.92 -14.46 -26.67
N CYS A 363 -3.98 -14.20 -25.93
CA CYS A 363 -4.90 -15.23 -25.46
C CYS A 363 -6.36 -14.87 -25.74
N ASN A 364 -7.19 -15.91 -25.90
CA ASN A 364 -8.63 -15.82 -25.91
C ASN A 364 -9.14 -15.91 -24.49
N GLN A 365 -10.22 -15.20 -24.19
CA GLN A 365 -10.90 -15.20 -22.90
C GLN A 365 -12.28 -15.83 -23.07
N GLY A 366 -12.70 -16.62 -22.09
CA GLY A 366 -14.00 -17.26 -22.10
C GLY A 366 -14.51 -17.58 -20.70
N ARG A 367 -15.74 -18.02 -20.61
CA ARG A 367 -16.28 -18.57 -19.37
C ARG A 367 -15.66 -19.94 -19.10
N PRO A 368 -15.30 -20.25 -17.86
CA PRO A 368 -14.87 -21.60 -17.49
C PRO A 368 -15.93 -22.63 -17.84
N GLN A 369 -15.53 -23.78 -18.38
CA GLN A 369 -16.44 -24.89 -18.63
C GLN A 369 -16.87 -25.50 -17.32
N VAL A 370 -18.16 -25.80 -17.20
CA VAL A 370 -18.72 -26.50 -16.03
C VAL A 370 -18.58 -27.99 -16.26
N THR A 371 -17.90 -28.66 -15.34
CA THR A 371 -17.80 -30.11 -15.33
C THR A 371 -19.03 -30.72 -14.67
N TYR A 372 -19.86 -31.35 -15.45
CA TYR A 372 -21.02 -32.07 -14.91
C TYR A 372 -20.60 -33.46 -14.41
N LYS A 373 -20.98 -33.78 -13.18
CA LYS A 373 -20.82 -35.13 -12.63
C LYS A 373 -22.17 -35.82 -12.59
N GLU A 374 -22.19 -37.03 -13.07
CA GLU A 374 -23.39 -37.88 -13.01
C GLU A 374 -23.32 -38.80 -11.80
N ALA A 375 -24.43 -39.03 -11.15
CA ALA A 375 -24.55 -39.96 -10.07
C ALA A 375 -25.75 -40.87 -10.33
N ILE A 376 -25.59 -42.15 -9.98
CA ILE A 376 -26.69 -43.11 -10.04
C ILE A 376 -27.63 -42.81 -8.86
N THR A 377 -28.90 -42.52 -9.17
CA THR A 377 -29.91 -42.12 -8.18
C THR A 377 -30.80 -43.28 -7.72
N GLN A 378 -30.76 -44.40 -8.44
CA GLN A 378 -31.50 -45.64 -8.10
C GLN A 378 -30.60 -46.83 -8.27
N PRO A 379 -30.75 -47.91 -7.43
CA PRO A 379 -30.02 -49.15 -7.64
C PRO A 379 -30.32 -49.78 -8.98
N VAL A 380 -29.28 -50.04 -9.76
CA VAL A 380 -29.39 -50.65 -11.10
C VAL A 380 -28.57 -51.91 -11.13
N GLU A 381 -29.14 -52.98 -11.68
CA GLU A 381 -28.44 -54.22 -12.03
C GLU A 381 -28.32 -54.36 -13.54
N LEU A 382 -27.09 -54.40 -14.03
CA LEU A 382 -26.79 -54.57 -15.45
C LEU A 382 -26.02 -55.89 -15.66
N ARG A 383 -26.48 -56.70 -16.59
CA ARG A 383 -25.76 -57.89 -17.07
C ARG A 383 -25.17 -57.60 -18.43
N GLU A 384 -23.85 -57.67 -18.56
CA GLU A 384 -23.13 -57.51 -19.81
C GLU A 384 -22.45 -58.82 -20.22
N VAL A 385 -22.69 -59.24 -21.46
CA VAL A 385 -22.12 -60.48 -22.01
C VAL A 385 -21.22 -60.15 -23.19
N TYR A 386 -19.93 -60.32 -22.99
CA TYR A 386 -18.94 -60.12 -24.04
C TYR A 386 -18.58 -61.46 -24.71
N LYS A 387 -18.88 -61.58 -25.99
CA LYS A 387 -18.47 -62.72 -26.83
C LYS A 387 -17.72 -62.24 -28.05
N LYS A 388 -16.49 -62.65 -28.20
CA LYS A 388 -15.69 -62.32 -29.41
C LYS A 388 -14.89 -63.57 -29.83
N GLN A 389 -15.15 -64.05 -31.03
CA GLN A 389 -14.40 -65.12 -31.66
C GLN A 389 -13.95 -64.71 -33.06
N SER A 390 -12.66 -64.66 -33.28
CA SER A 390 -12.06 -64.29 -34.56
C SER A 390 -10.95 -65.31 -34.92
N GLY A 391 -11.38 -66.60 -35.09
CA GLY A 391 -10.48 -67.74 -35.31
C GLY A 391 -9.84 -68.25 -34.02
N GLY A 392 -9.84 -69.57 -33.81
CA GLY A 392 -9.26 -70.22 -32.63
C GLY A 392 -10.10 -70.06 -31.36
N ARG A 393 -9.46 -70.00 -30.18
CA ARG A 393 -10.14 -69.84 -28.90
C ARG A 393 -10.83 -68.42 -28.80
N GLY A 394 -12.16 -68.43 -28.60
CA GLY A 394 -12.94 -67.24 -28.36
C GLY A 394 -12.74 -66.63 -26.97
N LYS A 395 -13.01 -65.34 -26.84
CA LYS A 395 -13.08 -64.67 -25.56
C LYS A 395 -14.55 -64.53 -25.13
N PHE A 396 -14.83 -64.90 -23.89
CA PHE A 396 -16.15 -64.80 -23.29
C PHE A 396 -16.04 -64.19 -21.90
N ALA A 397 -16.90 -63.27 -21.62
CA ALA A 397 -17.12 -62.77 -20.28
C ALA A 397 -18.61 -62.48 -20.09
N ASP A 398 -19.13 -62.86 -18.92
CA ASP A 398 -20.51 -62.60 -18.49
C ASP A 398 -20.43 -62.00 -17.09
N ILE A 399 -20.77 -60.73 -16.99
CA ILE A 399 -20.65 -59.96 -15.75
C ILE A 399 -22.01 -59.34 -15.39
N ILE A 400 -22.34 -59.41 -14.13
CA ILE A 400 -23.48 -58.69 -13.54
C ILE A 400 -22.91 -57.62 -12.62
N VAL A 401 -23.22 -56.38 -12.93
CA VAL A 401 -22.80 -55.24 -12.14
C VAL A 401 -24.04 -54.68 -11.43
N ARG A 402 -23.94 -54.53 -10.13
CA ARG A 402 -24.93 -53.81 -9.30
C ARG A 402 -24.31 -52.50 -8.86
N MET A 403 -24.98 -51.40 -9.12
CA MET A 403 -24.56 -50.08 -8.74
C MET A 403 -25.62 -49.40 -7.89
#